data_b4519321991ddd363af880c9d4d34c05
#
_entry.id   b4519321991ddd363af880c9d4d34c05
#
_cell.length_a   1.000
_cell.length_b   1.000
_cell.length_c   1.000
_cell.angle_alpha   90.00
_cell.angle_beta   90.00
_cell.angle_gamma   90.00
#
_symmetry.space_group_name_H-M   'P 1'
#
loop_
_entity.id
_entity.type
_entity.pdbx_description
1 polymer ?
#
loop_
_entity_poly.entity_id
_entity_poly.type
_entity_poly.pdbx_seq_one_letter_code
_entity_poly.pdbx_strand_id
1 'polypeptide(L)'
;MNADSAQLEVLKSVLNSFSLATRLQINFHKSSMYPINVEASVAFALAVQFGCQLGSMPFTYLGLPVGTTRPKIIDLLPLVDCMERRLTASSWFLPQGNKLQLVNSMISSLPIFFLCSLSLPQGILKQLERIQRQCLWRKYGQEKGHSLAAWPLGCRPKMKGGLGILNLGLQNDALLLKYLNKFHNKADVPWVRLVWDSYYF
;
A
#
# COMPACT_ATOMS: atom_id res chain seq x y z
N MET A 1 19.43 2.61 11.95
CA MET A 1 20.46 1.87 12.71
C MET A 1 21.68 1.77 11.81
N ASN A 2 22.83 2.19 12.26
CA ASN A 2 24.05 2.03 11.49
C ASN A 2 24.40 0.55 11.39
N ALA A 3 25.11 0.15 10.33
CA ALA A 3 25.56 -1.23 10.13
C ALA A 3 26.76 -1.53 11.04
N ASP A 4 26.48 -1.63 12.34
CA ASP A 4 27.45 -1.82 13.42
C ASP A 4 27.10 -3.07 14.23
N SER A 5 28.11 -3.94 14.39
CA SER A 5 28.01 -5.20 15.14
C SER A 5 27.59 -4.97 16.60
N ALA A 6 28.13 -3.94 17.25
CA ALA A 6 27.79 -3.66 18.65
C ALA A 6 26.34 -3.25 18.84
N GLN A 7 25.78 -2.43 17.94
CA GLN A 7 24.36 -2.05 17.97
C GLN A 7 23.44 -3.25 17.69
N LEU A 8 23.89 -4.19 16.86
CA LEU A 8 23.14 -5.41 16.57
C LEU A 8 23.07 -6.34 17.79
N GLU A 9 24.14 -6.46 18.57
CA GLU A 9 24.17 -7.23 19.81
C GLU A 9 23.23 -6.61 20.87
N VAL A 10 23.24 -5.28 21.00
CA VAL A 10 22.31 -4.59 21.89
C VAL A 10 20.87 -4.85 21.49
N LEU A 11 20.54 -4.74 20.18
CA LEU A 11 19.20 -5.07 19.67
C LEU A 11 18.81 -6.51 20.00
N LYS A 12 19.72 -7.48 19.78
CA LYS A 12 19.49 -8.89 20.06
C LYS A 12 19.24 -9.13 21.56
N SER A 13 19.97 -8.44 22.44
CA SER A 13 19.76 -8.52 23.89
C SER A 13 18.40 -7.97 24.31
N VAL A 14 17.97 -6.83 23.75
CA VAL A 14 16.64 -6.25 24.00
C VAL A 14 15.53 -7.20 23.54
N LEU A 15 15.66 -7.80 22.35
CA LEU A 15 14.70 -8.76 21.83
C LEU A 15 14.63 -10.04 22.68
N ASN A 16 15.76 -10.51 23.20
CA ASN A 16 15.81 -11.65 24.12
C ASN A 16 15.14 -11.31 25.47
N SER A 17 15.40 -10.12 26.01
CA SER A 17 14.76 -9.65 27.25
C SER A 17 13.24 -9.53 27.08
N PHE A 18 12.78 -9.02 25.94
CA PHE A 18 11.36 -9.00 25.59
C PHE A 18 10.78 -10.42 25.54
N SER A 19 11.49 -11.35 24.89
CA SER A 19 11.08 -12.75 24.79
C SER A 19 10.91 -13.40 26.17
N LEU A 20 11.84 -13.15 27.07
CA LEU A 20 11.78 -13.65 28.46
C LEU A 20 10.60 -13.05 29.23
N ALA A 21 10.39 -11.74 29.10
CA ALA A 21 9.32 -11.04 29.81
C ALA A 21 7.92 -11.42 29.33
N THR A 22 7.75 -11.63 28.02
CA THR A 22 6.43 -11.89 27.40
C THR A 22 6.15 -13.37 27.12
N ARG A 23 7.15 -14.23 27.23
CA ARG A 23 7.14 -15.64 26.80
C ARG A 23 6.88 -15.82 25.29
N LEU A 24 7.00 -14.76 24.48
CA LEU A 24 6.91 -14.79 23.03
C LEU A 24 8.31 -14.99 22.45
N GLN A 25 8.52 -16.06 21.71
CA GLN A 25 9.81 -16.33 21.07
C GLN A 25 9.90 -15.70 19.69
N ILE A 26 11.01 -15.00 19.44
CA ILE A 26 11.30 -14.45 18.11
C ILE A 26 11.90 -15.54 17.24
N ASN A 27 11.29 -15.76 16.08
CA ASN A 27 11.81 -16.71 15.12
C ASN A 27 12.80 -16.01 14.17
N PHE A 28 14.08 -16.04 14.52
CA PHE A 28 15.14 -15.42 13.73
C PHE A 28 15.27 -16.04 12.34
N HIS A 29 15.00 -17.34 12.17
CA HIS A 29 15.04 -18.01 10.87
C HIS A 29 13.96 -17.54 9.89
N LYS A 30 12.83 -17.02 10.42
CA LYS A 30 11.77 -16.41 9.61
C LYS A 30 11.91 -14.89 9.50
N SER A 31 12.91 -14.32 10.17
CA SER A 31 13.22 -12.90 10.12
C SER A 31 14.23 -12.61 9.01
N SER A 32 14.09 -11.47 8.35
CA SER A 32 14.99 -11.06 7.28
C SER A 32 15.56 -9.68 7.56
N MET A 33 16.84 -9.52 7.27
CA MET A 33 17.55 -8.23 7.33
C MET A 33 17.66 -7.67 5.92
N TYR A 34 17.26 -6.41 5.73
CA TYR A 34 17.34 -5.72 4.45
C TYR A 34 18.36 -4.59 4.54
N PRO A 35 19.56 -4.75 3.93
CA PRO A 35 20.60 -3.74 3.98
C PRO A 35 20.26 -2.56 3.07
N ILE A 36 20.54 -1.33 3.52
CA ILE A 36 20.41 -0.10 2.74
C ILE A 36 21.78 0.59 2.75
N ASN A 37 22.39 0.77 1.59
CA ASN A 37 23.71 1.39 1.42
C ASN A 37 24.82 0.72 2.26
N VAL A 38 24.79 -0.60 2.38
CA VAL A 38 25.76 -1.41 3.09
C VAL A 38 26.40 -2.38 2.10
N GLU A 39 27.71 -2.60 2.21
CA GLU A 39 28.43 -3.57 1.39
C GLU A 39 27.90 -4.98 1.62
N ALA A 40 27.80 -5.80 0.58
CA ALA A 40 27.22 -7.12 0.63
C ALA A 40 27.93 -8.07 1.62
N SER A 41 29.26 -7.97 1.71
CA SER A 41 30.09 -8.74 2.65
C SER A 41 29.76 -8.42 4.11
N VAL A 42 29.64 -7.14 4.44
CA VAL A 42 29.28 -6.67 5.78
C VAL A 42 27.83 -7.04 6.12
N ALA A 43 26.91 -6.84 5.17
CA ALA A 43 25.51 -7.19 5.36
C ALA A 43 25.33 -8.69 5.64
N PHE A 44 26.07 -9.55 4.92
CA PHE A 44 26.03 -10.98 5.14
C PHE A 44 26.57 -11.36 6.53
N ALA A 45 27.72 -10.81 6.92
CA ALA A 45 28.31 -11.05 8.24
C ALA A 45 27.35 -10.66 9.39
N LEU A 46 26.69 -9.49 9.27
CA LEU A 46 25.71 -9.02 10.25
C LEU A 46 24.46 -9.92 10.29
N ALA A 47 23.97 -10.39 9.16
CA ALA A 47 22.82 -11.29 9.11
C ALA A 47 23.13 -12.64 9.77
N VAL A 48 24.32 -13.19 9.54
CA VAL A 48 24.80 -14.43 10.18
C VAL A 48 24.93 -14.23 11.69
N GLN A 49 25.55 -13.13 12.14
CA GLN A 49 25.71 -12.81 13.58
C GLN A 49 24.35 -12.67 14.27
N PHE A 50 23.38 -12.05 13.62
CA PHE A 50 22.03 -11.89 14.17
C PHE A 50 21.23 -13.20 14.14
N GLY A 51 21.53 -14.09 13.21
CA GLY A 51 20.87 -15.39 13.03
C GLY A 51 19.63 -15.29 12.13
N CYS A 52 19.56 -14.31 11.24
CA CYS A 52 18.45 -14.09 10.31
C CYS A 52 18.88 -14.24 8.84
N GLN A 53 17.91 -14.27 7.94
CA GLN A 53 18.16 -14.31 6.50
C GLN A 53 18.53 -12.91 5.97
N LEU A 54 19.41 -12.86 4.97
CA LEU A 54 19.68 -11.65 4.21
C LEU A 54 18.63 -11.50 3.11
N GLY A 55 17.84 -10.46 3.18
CA GLY A 55 16.85 -10.11 2.15
C GLY A 55 17.41 -9.11 1.14
N SER A 56 16.77 -9.01 -0.01
CA SER A 56 17.10 -8.05 -1.08
C SER A 56 15.95 -7.07 -1.32
N MET A 57 16.29 -5.85 -1.74
CA MET A 57 15.32 -4.84 -2.16
C MET A 57 14.98 -5.00 -3.66
N PRO A 58 13.74 -4.77 -4.09
CA PRO A 58 12.55 -4.47 -3.29
C PRO A 58 11.96 -5.73 -2.62
N PHE A 59 11.26 -5.57 -1.51
CA PHE A 59 10.53 -6.64 -0.84
C PHE A 59 9.08 -6.24 -0.57
N THR A 60 8.24 -7.22 -0.24
CA THR A 60 6.83 -6.97 0.08
C THR A 60 6.62 -6.96 1.59
N TYR A 61 6.10 -5.85 2.13
CA TYR A 61 5.72 -5.72 3.53
C TYR A 61 4.23 -5.43 3.66
N LEU A 62 3.49 -6.33 4.30
CA LEU A 62 2.03 -6.26 4.43
C LEU A 62 1.31 -6.05 3.08
N GLY A 63 1.84 -6.63 2.02
CA GLY A 63 1.30 -6.48 0.66
C GLY A 63 1.78 -5.24 -0.10
N LEU A 64 2.51 -4.32 0.56
CA LEU A 64 3.07 -3.14 -0.10
C LEU A 64 4.49 -3.41 -0.62
N PRO A 65 4.82 -2.99 -1.84
CA PRO A 65 6.19 -3.03 -2.33
C PRO A 65 7.03 -1.96 -1.61
N VAL A 66 8.05 -2.39 -0.89
CA VAL A 66 9.00 -1.52 -0.20
C VAL A 66 10.35 -1.62 -0.89
N GLY A 67 10.91 -0.48 -1.27
CA GLY A 67 12.20 -0.39 -1.95
C GLY A 67 12.81 1.00 -1.84
N THR A 68 14.02 1.15 -2.34
CA THR A 68 14.75 2.43 -2.38
C THR A 68 14.25 3.38 -3.46
N THR A 69 13.47 2.89 -4.40
CA THR A 69 12.88 3.65 -5.51
C THR A 69 11.36 3.62 -5.45
N ARG A 70 10.71 4.52 -6.19
CA ARG A 70 9.25 4.51 -6.32
C ARG A 70 8.78 3.18 -6.93
N PRO A 71 7.70 2.57 -6.40
CA PRO A 71 7.13 1.35 -6.95
C PRO A 71 6.81 1.48 -8.44
N LYS A 72 7.19 0.49 -9.22
CA LYS A 72 6.86 0.39 -10.64
C LYS A 72 5.45 -0.15 -10.81
N ILE A 73 4.90 0.00 -12.00
CA ILE A 73 3.56 -0.54 -12.36
C ILE A 73 3.50 -2.05 -12.07
N ILE A 74 4.56 -2.79 -12.38
CA ILE A 74 4.63 -4.24 -12.20
C ILE A 74 4.48 -4.65 -10.72
N ASP A 75 5.01 -3.87 -9.81
CA ASP A 75 4.97 -4.15 -8.37
C ASP A 75 3.54 -4.00 -7.80
N LEU A 76 2.67 -3.31 -8.53
CA LEU A 76 1.29 -2.99 -8.14
C LEU A 76 0.25 -3.81 -8.90
N LEU A 77 0.67 -4.67 -9.86
CA LEU A 77 -0.25 -5.56 -10.58
C LEU A 77 -1.03 -6.50 -9.64
N PRO A 78 -0.46 -7.04 -8.55
CA PRO A 78 -1.22 -7.87 -7.61
C PRO A 78 -2.45 -7.16 -7.02
N LEU A 79 -2.42 -5.83 -6.85
CA LEU A 79 -3.58 -5.04 -6.44
C LEU A 79 -4.66 -5.03 -7.54
N VAL A 80 -4.26 -4.82 -8.80
CA VAL A 80 -5.17 -4.83 -9.95
C VAL A 80 -5.84 -6.21 -10.07
N ASP A 81 -5.05 -7.28 -10.02
CA ASP A 81 -5.55 -8.66 -10.08
C ASP A 81 -6.51 -9.00 -8.92
N CYS A 82 -6.22 -8.47 -7.72
CA CYS A 82 -7.11 -8.63 -6.58
C CYS A 82 -8.48 -7.98 -6.82
N MET A 83 -8.49 -6.77 -7.38
CA MET A 83 -9.74 -6.07 -7.72
C MET A 83 -10.49 -6.76 -8.87
N GLU A 84 -9.79 -7.24 -9.90
CA GLU A 84 -10.39 -7.95 -11.03
C GLU A 84 -11.05 -9.27 -10.59
N ARG A 85 -10.38 -10.04 -9.74
CA ARG A 85 -10.95 -11.27 -9.16
C ARG A 85 -12.22 -11.01 -8.35
N ARG A 86 -12.28 -9.91 -7.61
CA ARG A 86 -13.46 -9.51 -6.85
C ARG A 86 -14.61 -9.08 -7.76
N LEU A 87 -14.28 -8.47 -8.91
CA LEU A 87 -15.25 -8.07 -9.90
C LEU A 87 -15.98 -9.28 -10.50
N THR A 88 -15.24 -10.32 -10.92
CA THR A 88 -15.79 -11.50 -11.59
C THR A 88 -16.75 -12.29 -10.71
N ALA A 89 -16.53 -12.34 -9.41
CA ALA A 89 -17.33 -13.15 -8.49
C ALA A 89 -18.74 -12.58 -8.20
N SER A 90 -18.96 -11.27 -8.35
CA SER A 90 -20.13 -10.62 -7.73
C SER A 90 -20.99 -9.75 -8.65
N SER A 91 -20.49 -9.31 -9.83
CA SER A 91 -21.14 -8.19 -10.54
C SER A 91 -22.11 -8.56 -11.65
N TRP A 92 -22.09 -9.80 -12.11
CA TRP A 92 -22.80 -10.19 -13.36
C TRP A 92 -24.32 -10.24 -13.21
N PHE A 93 -24.82 -10.61 -12.06
CA PHE A 93 -26.25 -10.84 -11.81
C PHE A 93 -26.93 -9.69 -11.04
N LEU A 94 -26.19 -8.63 -10.68
CA LEU A 94 -26.73 -7.57 -9.87
C LEU A 94 -27.51 -6.53 -10.68
N PRO A 95 -28.64 -6.03 -10.17
CA PRO A 95 -29.30 -4.83 -10.65
C PRO A 95 -28.39 -3.61 -10.60
N GLN A 96 -28.66 -2.58 -11.43
CA GLN A 96 -27.80 -1.40 -11.55
C GLN A 96 -27.55 -0.66 -10.23
N GLY A 97 -28.56 -0.52 -9.39
CA GLY A 97 -28.42 0.10 -8.07
C GLY A 97 -27.46 -0.67 -7.15
N ASN A 98 -27.55 -1.99 -7.16
CA ASN A 98 -26.67 -2.85 -6.36
C ASN A 98 -25.22 -2.84 -6.89
N LYS A 99 -25.03 -2.69 -8.21
CA LYS A 99 -23.68 -2.49 -8.79
C LYS A 99 -23.05 -1.20 -8.30
N LEU A 100 -23.80 -0.11 -8.23
CA LEU A 100 -23.32 1.15 -7.68
C LEU A 100 -22.92 1.00 -6.21
N GLN A 101 -23.75 0.30 -5.43
CA GLN A 101 -23.43 0.03 -4.04
C GLN A 101 -22.18 -0.85 -3.91
N LEU A 102 -22.02 -1.86 -4.76
CA LEU A 102 -20.84 -2.71 -4.79
C LEU A 102 -19.57 -1.92 -5.12
N VAL A 103 -19.63 -1.01 -6.11
CA VAL A 103 -18.51 -0.12 -6.44
C VAL A 103 -18.14 0.74 -5.24
N ASN A 104 -19.09 1.37 -4.58
CA ASN A 104 -18.83 2.29 -3.47
C ASN A 104 -18.37 1.59 -2.20
N SER A 105 -18.95 0.43 -1.84
CA SER A 105 -18.64 -0.26 -0.58
C SER A 105 -17.44 -1.20 -0.67
N MET A 106 -17.32 -1.96 -1.76
CA MET A 106 -16.31 -3.00 -1.87
C MET A 106 -15.17 -2.63 -2.81
N ILE A 107 -15.47 -2.29 -4.06
CA ILE A 107 -14.43 -2.06 -5.08
C ILE A 107 -13.59 -0.81 -4.76
N SER A 108 -14.21 0.26 -4.27
CA SER A 108 -13.51 1.49 -3.88
C SER A 108 -12.73 1.35 -2.58
N SER A 109 -13.08 0.40 -1.70
CA SER A 109 -12.38 0.18 -0.43
C SER A 109 -11.13 -0.68 -0.57
N LEU A 110 -11.06 -1.57 -1.56
CA LEU A 110 -9.92 -2.47 -1.76
C LEU A 110 -8.56 -1.74 -1.91
N PRO A 111 -8.44 -0.68 -2.71
CA PRO A 111 -7.16 0.01 -2.88
C PRO A 111 -6.83 1.00 -1.74
N ILE A 112 -7.71 1.24 -0.76
CA ILE A 112 -7.52 2.29 0.27
C ILE A 112 -6.19 2.13 0.99
N PHE A 113 -5.79 0.91 1.34
CA PHE A 113 -4.53 0.67 2.03
C PHE A 113 -3.32 1.13 1.20
N PHE A 114 -3.33 0.83 -0.10
CA PHE A 114 -2.30 1.32 -1.04
C PHE A 114 -2.38 2.83 -1.23
N LEU A 115 -3.59 3.38 -1.41
CA LEU A 115 -3.82 4.82 -1.56
C LEU A 115 -3.39 5.64 -0.33
N CYS A 116 -3.49 5.06 0.86
CA CYS A 116 -3.03 5.68 2.10
C CYS A 116 -1.51 5.67 2.25
N SER A 117 -0.82 4.73 1.62
CA SER A 117 0.58 4.43 1.89
C SER A 117 1.52 4.87 0.76
N LEU A 118 1.03 4.87 -0.48
CA LEU A 118 1.83 5.10 -1.68
C LEU A 118 1.18 6.12 -2.61
N SER A 119 2.01 6.94 -3.26
CA SER A 119 1.58 7.72 -4.43
C SER A 119 1.51 6.78 -5.64
N LEU A 120 0.30 6.40 -6.03
CA LEU A 120 0.11 5.43 -7.10
C LEU A 120 0.39 6.04 -8.48
N PRO A 121 1.08 5.31 -9.38
CA PRO A 121 1.27 5.74 -10.76
C PRO A 121 -0.06 5.92 -11.49
N GLN A 122 -0.15 6.92 -12.36
CA GLN A 122 -1.38 7.21 -13.14
C GLN A 122 -1.85 6.01 -13.97
N GLY A 123 -0.91 5.17 -14.44
CA GLY A 123 -1.25 3.92 -15.16
C GLY A 123 -2.06 2.94 -14.30
N ILE A 124 -1.71 2.81 -13.03
CA ILE A 124 -2.44 1.96 -12.06
C ILE A 124 -3.79 2.59 -11.74
N LEU A 125 -3.85 3.89 -11.42
CA LEU A 125 -5.12 4.58 -11.13
C LEU A 125 -6.12 4.41 -12.27
N LYS A 126 -5.69 4.57 -13.54
CA LYS A 126 -6.53 4.34 -14.72
C LYS A 126 -7.03 2.89 -14.84
N GLN A 127 -6.20 1.89 -14.47
CA GLN A 127 -6.63 0.49 -14.47
C GLN A 127 -7.67 0.22 -13.38
N LEU A 128 -7.47 0.73 -12.17
CA LEU A 128 -8.43 0.60 -11.07
C LEU A 128 -9.76 1.28 -11.38
N GLU A 129 -9.74 2.48 -11.96
CA GLU A 129 -10.94 3.17 -12.44
C GLU A 129 -11.64 2.42 -13.57
N ARG A 130 -10.87 1.75 -14.45
CA ARG A 130 -11.44 0.88 -15.50
C ARG A 130 -12.23 -0.27 -14.88
N ILE A 131 -11.72 -0.87 -13.80
CA ILE A 131 -12.41 -1.94 -13.07
C ILE A 131 -13.72 -1.42 -12.45
N GLN A 132 -13.71 -0.24 -11.82
CA GLN A 132 -14.91 0.40 -11.28
C GLN A 132 -15.96 0.63 -12.37
N ARG A 133 -15.53 1.16 -13.54
CA ARG A 133 -16.41 1.37 -14.71
C ARG A 133 -17.00 0.06 -15.25
N GLN A 134 -16.17 -0.97 -15.34
CA GLN A 134 -16.62 -2.30 -15.79
C GLN A 134 -17.64 -2.89 -14.82
N CYS A 135 -17.42 -2.77 -13.51
CA CYS A 135 -18.38 -3.20 -12.51
C CYS A 135 -19.74 -2.53 -12.69
N LEU A 136 -19.73 -1.20 -12.90
CA LEU A 136 -20.95 -0.41 -12.98
C LEU A 136 -21.72 -0.63 -14.29
N TRP A 137 -21.02 -0.66 -15.44
CA TRP A 137 -21.65 -0.59 -16.77
C TRP A 137 -21.75 -1.93 -17.49
N ARG A 138 -21.08 -2.99 -17.04
CA ARG A 138 -21.13 -4.30 -17.70
C ARG A 138 -22.49 -4.92 -17.55
N LYS A 139 -23.07 -5.33 -18.66
CA LYS A 139 -24.34 -6.10 -18.72
C LYS A 139 -24.04 -7.59 -18.91
N TYR A 140 -24.97 -8.42 -18.49
CA TYR A 140 -24.92 -9.86 -18.73
C TYR A 140 -24.86 -10.14 -20.24
N GLY A 141 -23.94 -11.02 -20.67
CA GLY A 141 -23.79 -11.39 -22.08
C GLY A 141 -22.98 -10.40 -22.93
N GLN A 142 -22.47 -9.31 -22.38
CA GLN A 142 -21.63 -8.35 -23.13
C GLN A 142 -20.18 -8.36 -22.63
N GLU A 143 -19.22 -8.55 -23.54
CA GLU A 143 -17.80 -8.48 -23.18
C GLU A 143 -17.36 -7.06 -22.80
N LYS A 144 -17.97 -6.03 -23.39
CA LYS A 144 -17.70 -4.61 -23.08
C LYS A 144 -19.02 -3.89 -22.80
N GLY A 145 -19.19 -3.38 -21.59
CA GLY A 145 -20.29 -2.48 -21.27
C GLY A 145 -20.03 -1.08 -21.86
N HIS A 146 -21.03 -0.51 -22.55
CA HIS A 146 -20.98 0.89 -22.96
C HIS A 146 -21.21 1.79 -21.74
N SER A 147 -20.30 2.74 -21.53
CA SER A 147 -20.45 3.76 -20.48
C SER A 147 -21.65 4.66 -20.85
N LEU A 148 -22.65 4.71 -19.98
CA LEU A 148 -23.84 5.58 -20.16
C LEU A 148 -23.57 7.05 -19.88
N ALA A 149 -22.47 7.34 -19.15
CA ALA A 149 -22.05 8.69 -18.83
C ALA A 149 -20.52 8.79 -18.78
N ALA A 150 -19.98 9.97 -18.98
CA ALA A 150 -18.57 10.24 -18.77
C ALA A 150 -18.18 9.98 -17.29
N TRP A 151 -17.06 9.32 -17.08
CA TRP A 151 -16.63 8.91 -15.73
C TRP A 151 -16.53 10.06 -14.72
N PRO A 152 -16.03 11.26 -15.11
CA PRO A 152 -16.01 12.41 -14.21
C PRO A 152 -17.40 12.86 -13.73
N LEU A 153 -18.45 12.61 -14.51
CA LEU A 153 -19.83 12.89 -14.08
C LEU A 153 -20.30 11.88 -13.03
N GLY A 154 -19.95 10.59 -13.21
CA GLY A 154 -20.22 9.56 -12.21
C GLY A 154 -19.53 9.82 -10.87
N CYS A 155 -18.33 10.41 -10.90
CA CYS A 155 -17.57 10.75 -9.70
C CYS A 155 -18.07 12.03 -8.98
N ARG A 156 -19.00 12.79 -9.55
CA ARG A 156 -19.57 13.97 -8.87
C ARG A 156 -20.38 13.55 -7.63
N PRO A 157 -20.43 14.40 -6.60
CA PRO A 157 -21.30 14.21 -5.46
C PRO A 157 -22.77 14.04 -5.89
N LYS A 158 -23.54 13.24 -5.18
CA LYS A 158 -24.96 13.02 -5.44
C LYS A 158 -25.76 14.32 -5.47
N MET A 159 -25.46 15.26 -4.59
CA MET A 159 -26.08 16.61 -4.55
C MET A 159 -25.81 17.42 -5.81
N LYS A 160 -24.80 17.08 -6.60
CA LYS A 160 -24.44 17.73 -7.88
C LYS A 160 -24.81 16.87 -9.09
N GLY A 161 -25.76 15.94 -8.94
CA GLY A 161 -26.24 15.05 -10.01
C GLY A 161 -25.31 13.92 -10.40
N GLY A 162 -24.29 13.60 -9.59
CA GLY A 162 -23.39 12.47 -9.80
C GLY A 162 -23.84 11.21 -9.08
N LEU A 163 -23.10 10.12 -9.27
CA LEU A 163 -23.33 8.84 -8.59
C LEU A 163 -22.60 8.74 -7.23
N GLY A 164 -21.75 9.71 -6.91
CA GLY A 164 -20.96 9.72 -5.67
C GLY A 164 -19.87 8.66 -5.64
N ILE A 165 -19.37 8.23 -6.79
CA ILE A 165 -18.24 7.29 -6.88
C ILE A 165 -16.96 8.04 -6.53
N LEU A 166 -16.12 7.45 -5.69
CA LEU A 166 -14.85 8.06 -5.32
C LEU A 166 -13.87 8.07 -6.49
N ASN A 167 -13.37 9.24 -6.85
CA ASN A 167 -12.24 9.38 -7.75
C ASN A 167 -10.98 8.93 -7.03
N LEU A 168 -10.36 7.84 -7.49
CA LEU A 168 -9.23 7.22 -6.80
C LEU A 168 -7.97 8.10 -6.81
N GLY A 169 -7.77 8.91 -7.86
CA GLY A 169 -6.66 9.87 -7.92
C GLY A 169 -6.79 10.95 -6.86
N LEU A 170 -7.94 11.63 -6.81
CA LEU A 170 -8.20 12.65 -5.78
C LEU A 170 -8.17 12.06 -4.38
N GLN A 171 -8.64 10.82 -4.21
CA GLN A 171 -8.59 10.13 -2.93
C GLN A 171 -7.15 9.82 -2.50
N ASN A 172 -6.29 9.39 -3.43
CA ASN A 172 -4.87 9.15 -3.15
C ASN A 172 -4.19 10.43 -2.69
N ASP A 173 -4.37 11.53 -3.41
CA ASP A 173 -3.80 12.82 -3.05
C ASP A 173 -4.30 13.30 -1.68
N ALA A 174 -5.60 13.23 -1.43
CA ALA A 174 -6.21 13.63 -0.15
C ALA A 174 -5.71 12.78 1.04
N LEU A 175 -5.57 11.47 0.84
CA LEU A 175 -5.07 10.57 1.88
C LEU A 175 -3.58 10.79 2.19
N LEU A 176 -2.78 11.17 1.19
CA LEU A 176 -1.36 11.48 1.38
C LEU A 176 -1.12 12.86 1.98
N LEU A 177 -2.02 13.83 1.72
CA LEU A 177 -1.94 15.18 2.32
C LEU A 177 -1.91 15.17 3.85
N LYS A 178 -2.51 14.16 4.49
CA LYS A 178 -2.43 14.01 5.96
C LYS A 178 -1.00 13.88 6.49
N TYR A 179 -0.10 13.27 5.72
CA TYR A 179 1.30 13.14 6.10
C TYR A 179 2.03 14.47 5.96
N LEU A 180 1.77 15.21 4.88
CA LEU A 180 2.31 16.56 4.72
C LEU A 180 1.83 17.50 5.84
N ASN A 181 0.56 17.42 6.21
CA ASN A 181 0.03 18.21 7.32
C ASN A 181 0.73 17.88 8.66
N LYS A 182 0.94 16.58 8.95
CA LYS A 182 1.69 16.17 10.15
C LYS A 182 3.14 16.66 10.12
N PHE A 183 3.77 16.61 8.95
CA PHE A 183 5.14 17.06 8.76
C PHE A 183 5.29 18.56 8.98
N HIS A 184 4.45 19.38 8.33
CA HIS A 184 4.49 20.84 8.46
C HIS A 184 4.15 21.32 9.87
N ASN A 185 3.22 20.69 10.53
CA ASN A 185 2.84 21.01 11.91
C ASN A 185 3.79 20.42 12.95
N LYS A 186 4.90 19.81 12.54
CA LYS A 186 5.87 19.14 13.44
C LYS A 186 5.18 18.25 14.46
N ALA A 187 4.18 17.48 14.00
CA ALA A 187 3.41 16.60 14.89
C ALA A 187 4.35 15.67 15.67
N ASP A 188 4.03 15.41 16.93
CA ASP A 188 4.80 14.55 17.81
C ASP A 188 4.62 13.06 17.45
N VAL A 189 5.18 12.67 16.29
CA VAL A 189 5.21 11.30 15.80
C VAL A 189 6.64 10.91 15.40
N PRO A 190 7.07 9.66 15.64
CA PRO A 190 8.49 9.25 15.49
C PRO A 190 9.07 9.54 14.11
N TRP A 191 8.33 9.29 13.04
CA TRP A 191 8.84 9.50 11.68
C TRP A 191 9.04 10.99 11.33
N VAL A 192 8.21 11.90 11.88
CA VAL A 192 8.38 13.34 11.67
C VAL A 192 9.65 13.81 12.36
N ARG A 193 9.86 13.42 13.61
CA ARG A 193 11.11 13.72 14.34
C ARG A 193 12.32 13.20 13.57
N LEU A 194 12.31 11.93 13.16
CA LEU A 194 13.40 11.32 12.42
C LEU A 194 13.77 12.11 11.15
N VAL A 195 12.78 12.54 10.36
CA VAL A 195 13.02 13.31 9.14
C VAL A 195 13.54 14.71 9.46
N TRP A 196 12.95 15.40 10.46
CA TRP A 196 13.43 16.72 10.87
C TRP A 196 14.87 16.64 11.37
N ASP A 197 15.20 15.71 12.24
CA ASP A 197 16.54 15.53 12.81
C ASP A 197 17.58 15.10 11.76
N SER A 198 17.16 14.49 10.66
CA SER A 198 18.07 14.00 9.60
C SER A 198 18.32 15.03 8.48
N TYR A 199 17.39 15.93 8.20
CA TYR A 199 17.44 16.77 6.99
C TYR A 199 17.26 18.28 7.23
N TYR A 200 16.89 18.72 8.43
CA TYR A 200 16.52 20.11 8.71
C TYR A 200 17.28 20.72 9.91
N PHE A 201 18.48 20.21 10.19
CA PHE A 201 19.44 20.83 11.11
C PHE A 201 20.31 21.84 10.40
#